data_d7fc88f7b12163ba1b88b865b7ad2506
#
_entry.id   d7fc88f7b12163ba1b88b865b7ad2506
#
_cell.length_a   1.000
_cell.length_b   1.000
_cell.length_c   1.000
_cell.angle_alpha   90.00
_cell.angle_beta   90.00
_cell.angle_gamma   90.00
#
_symmetry.space_group_name_H-M   'P 1'
#
loop_
_entity.id
_entity.type
_entity.pdbx_description
1 polymer ?
#
loop_
_entity_poly.entity_id
_entity_poly.type
_entity_poly.pdbx_seq_one_letter_code
_entity_poly.pdbx_strand_id
1 'polypeptide(L)'
;MAAFLDGIYNAFCPPKPQESWQTLFMPRPRSGPTRKLPYDPEEAVAALSAADPKLGKLIAKAGPFTMRLAGQQSPFEALVESIIYQQLHGKAAATIHARLLASFAEICGIGNHPEPQHLLDCPNEQLRAAGLSHNKSLALRDLAAKTLDGTVPTMARIRRMSDEDIIEHLTQVRGIGKWTVEMMLIFRLGRPNVLPVSDYGVRKGFALTYLGLKPTQKVTPDLLATHEQIEKRAKKWAPWCSVASWYMYRACDLAAGKTVQPV
;
A
#
# COMPACT_ATOMS: atom_id res chain seq x y z
N MET A 1 -11.18 23.47 13.98
CA MET A 1 -10.78 22.93 12.65
C MET A 1 -9.31 22.51 12.59
N ALA A 2 -8.38 23.15 13.30
CA ALA A 2 -6.97 22.74 13.39
C ALA A 2 -6.75 21.42 14.18
N ALA A 3 -7.49 21.18 15.26
CA ALA A 3 -7.36 19.98 16.08
C ALA A 3 -7.81 18.67 15.40
N PHE A 4 -8.57 18.75 14.30
CA PHE A 4 -9.01 17.58 13.53
C PHE A 4 -7.94 17.11 12.52
N LEU A 5 -7.05 18.01 12.11
CA LEU A 5 -5.94 17.71 11.20
C LEU A 5 -4.74 17.10 11.94
N ASP A 6 -4.52 17.45 13.20
CA ASP A 6 -3.47 16.86 14.04
C ASP A 6 -3.72 15.38 14.39
N GLY A 7 -4.98 14.96 14.47
CA GLY A 7 -5.36 13.56 14.69
C GLY A 7 -5.02 12.64 13.51
N ILE A 8 -5.03 13.16 12.29
CA ILE A 8 -4.69 12.39 11.08
C ILE A 8 -3.17 12.29 10.91
N TYR A 9 -2.41 13.31 11.33
CA TYR A 9 -0.95 13.32 11.25
C TYR A 9 -0.27 12.33 12.20
N ASN A 10 -0.84 12.09 13.38
CA ASN A 10 -0.34 11.10 14.34
C ASN A 10 -0.68 9.64 13.97
N ALA A 11 -1.56 9.42 13.00
CA ALA A 11 -1.90 8.08 12.52
C ALA A 11 -0.81 7.45 11.64
N PHE A 12 0.13 8.25 11.11
CA PHE A 12 1.25 7.82 10.28
C PHE A 12 2.57 7.97 11.03
N CYS A 13 2.72 7.23 12.14
CA CYS A 13 4.04 7.07 12.73
C CYS A 13 4.98 6.43 11.69
N PRO A 14 6.08 7.10 11.26
CA PRO A 14 7.01 6.50 10.32
C PRO A 14 7.52 5.19 10.89
N PRO A 15 7.71 4.16 10.06
CA PRO A 15 8.28 2.89 10.51
C PRO A 15 9.60 3.15 11.22
N LYS A 16 9.87 2.40 12.29
CA LYS A 16 11.16 2.43 12.96
C LYS A 16 12.27 2.17 11.95
N PRO A 17 13.47 2.74 12.10
CA PRO A 17 14.56 2.68 11.12
C PRO A 17 14.99 1.29 10.64
N GLN A 18 14.51 0.24 11.29
CA GLN A 18 14.88 -1.16 11.01
C GLN A 18 13.96 -1.89 10.02
N GLU A 19 12.80 -1.31 9.63
CA GLU A 19 11.89 -1.96 8.70
C GLU A 19 11.94 -1.31 7.32
N SER A 20 12.00 -2.13 6.27
CA SER A 20 11.86 -1.63 4.90
C SER A 20 10.39 -1.30 4.63
N TRP A 21 10.12 -0.31 3.78
CA TRP A 21 8.77 0.04 3.33
C TRP A 21 8.03 -1.17 2.73
N GLN A 22 8.77 -2.10 2.13
CA GLN A 22 8.26 -3.38 1.63
C GLN A 22 7.68 -4.27 2.73
N THR A 23 8.29 -4.26 3.93
CA THR A 23 7.83 -5.08 5.05
C THR A 23 6.56 -4.53 5.71
N LEU A 24 6.32 -3.22 5.58
CA LEU A 24 5.15 -2.56 6.17
C LEU A 24 3.90 -2.66 5.30
N PHE A 25 4.05 -2.63 3.99
CA PHE A 25 2.94 -2.51 3.04
C PHE A 25 2.83 -3.65 2.04
N MET A 26 3.86 -4.49 1.95
CA MET A 26 3.75 -5.76 1.27
C MET A 26 3.53 -6.83 2.33
N PRO A 27 2.34 -7.44 2.40
CA PRO A 27 2.22 -8.74 3.05
C PRO A 27 3.29 -9.63 2.43
N ARG A 28 4.04 -10.37 3.27
CA ARG A 28 5.02 -11.32 2.74
C ARG A 28 4.33 -12.16 1.68
N PRO A 29 4.91 -12.32 0.50
CA PRO A 29 4.30 -13.17 -0.49
C PRO A 29 4.05 -14.52 0.18
N ARG A 30 2.77 -14.90 0.33
CA ARG A 30 2.44 -16.30 0.58
C ARG A 30 3.15 -17.07 -0.52
N SER A 31 3.69 -18.22 -0.23
CA SER A 31 4.39 -19.14 -1.13
C SER A 31 3.52 -19.51 -2.34
N GLY A 32 3.29 -18.55 -3.23
CA GLY A 32 2.51 -18.66 -4.45
C GLY A 32 3.28 -18.06 -5.62
N PRO A 33 2.97 -18.43 -6.87
CA PRO A 33 3.65 -17.90 -8.04
C PRO A 33 3.50 -16.37 -8.08
N THR A 34 4.64 -15.68 -8.15
CA THR A 34 4.67 -14.23 -8.34
C THR A 34 4.03 -13.89 -9.69
N ARG A 35 3.07 -12.95 -9.68
CA ARG A 35 2.46 -12.48 -10.93
C ARG A 35 3.41 -11.52 -11.65
N LYS A 36 3.48 -11.65 -12.96
CA LYS A 36 4.16 -10.67 -13.83
C LYS A 36 3.41 -9.34 -13.78
N LEU A 37 4.17 -8.25 -13.90
CA LEU A 37 3.61 -6.92 -14.10
C LEU A 37 2.84 -6.88 -15.43
N PRO A 38 1.76 -6.08 -15.53
CA PRO A 38 0.99 -5.93 -16.77
C PRO A 38 1.68 -4.99 -17.79
N TYR A 39 2.90 -4.59 -17.53
CA TYR A 39 3.73 -3.73 -18.38
C TYR A 39 5.20 -4.20 -18.33
N ASP A 40 6.01 -3.71 -19.28
CA ASP A 40 7.45 -3.96 -19.31
C ASP A 40 8.16 -3.01 -18.31
N PRO A 41 8.77 -3.52 -17.23
CA PRO A 41 9.49 -2.69 -16.28
C PRO A 41 10.77 -2.08 -16.86
N GLU A 42 11.43 -2.69 -17.84
CA GLU A 42 12.65 -2.18 -18.46
C GLU A 42 12.32 -0.96 -19.33
N GLU A 43 11.23 -1.02 -20.10
CA GLU A 43 10.69 0.12 -20.85
C GLU A 43 10.36 1.29 -19.91
N ALA A 44 9.65 1.02 -18.82
CA ALA A 44 9.28 2.06 -17.85
C ALA A 44 10.51 2.74 -17.24
N VAL A 45 11.51 1.96 -16.86
CA VAL A 45 12.77 2.46 -16.26
C VAL A 45 13.57 3.28 -17.26
N ALA A 46 13.66 2.83 -18.51
CA ALA A 46 14.34 3.56 -19.58
C ALA A 46 13.65 4.91 -19.87
N ALA A 47 12.33 4.90 -20.01
CA ALA A 47 11.53 6.10 -20.24
C ALA A 47 11.68 7.13 -19.09
N LEU A 48 11.58 6.69 -17.84
CA LEU A 48 11.77 7.56 -16.68
C LEU A 48 13.18 8.15 -16.59
N SER A 49 14.20 7.35 -16.89
CA SER A 49 15.60 7.79 -16.87
C SER A 49 15.87 8.86 -17.92
N ALA A 50 15.28 8.73 -19.10
CA ALA A 50 15.39 9.69 -20.18
C ALA A 50 14.60 10.98 -19.89
N ALA A 51 13.37 10.87 -19.38
CA ALA A 51 12.48 12.01 -19.13
C ALA A 51 12.92 12.87 -17.92
N ASP A 52 13.58 12.24 -16.93
CA ASP A 52 13.98 12.89 -15.68
C ASP A 52 15.41 12.52 -15.27
N PRO A 53 16.43 13.33 -15.63
CA PRO A 53 17.82 13.03 -15.31
C PRO A 53 18.14 12.90 -13.81
N LYS A 54 17.38 13.58 -12.92
CA LYS A 54 17.56 13.40 -11.46
C LYS A 54 17.04 12.05 -11.01
N LEU A 55 15.88 11.62 -11.54
CA LEU A 55 15.36 10.28 -11.31
C LEU A 55 16.28 9.21 -11.90
N GLY A 56 16.81 9.44 -13.10
CA GLY A 56 17.79 8.54 -13.74
C GLY A 56 19.04 8.30 -12.89
N LYS A 57 19.57 9.35 -12.23
CA LYS A 57 20.68 9.20 -11.26
C LYS A 57 20.28 8.36 -10.04
N LEU A 58 19.07 8.52 -9.54
CA LEU A 58 18.55 7.68 -8.44
C LEU A 58 18.40 6.22 -8.91
N ILE A 59 17.83 5.99 -10.08
CA ILE A 59 17.66 4.66 -10.68
C ILE A 59 18.99 3.95 -10.80
N ALA A 60 20.01 4.62 -11.37
CA ALA A 60 21.36 4.06 -11.52
C ALA A 60 21.97 3.68 -10.15
N LYS A 61 21.71 4.47 -9.10
CA LYS A 61 22.21 4.20 -7.74
C LYS A 61 21.41 3.11 -7.02
N ALA A 62 20.10 3.07 -7.21
CA ALA A 62 19.20 2.14 -6.52
C ALA A 62 19.21 0.73 -7.14
N GLY A 63 19.66 0.61 -8.38
CA GLY A 63 19.67 -0.65 -9.11
C GLY A 63 18.33 -0.98 -9.79
N PRO A 64 18.16 -2.23 -10.25
CA PRO A 64 17.02 -2.63 -11.07
C PRO A 64 15.69 -2.53 -10.32
N PHE A 65 14.62 -2.37 -11.10
CA PHE A 65 13.26 -2.40 -10.59
C PHE A 65 12.87 -3.86 -10.24
N THR A 66 12.64 -4.12 -8.97
CA THR A 66 12.39 -5.50 -8.47
C THR A 66 11.02 -5.66 -7.82
N MET A 67 10.09 -4.72 -8.06
CA MET A 67 8.73 -4.85 -7.54
C MET A 67 8.05 -6.10 -8.10
N ARG A 68 7.44 -6.86 -7.20
CA ARG A 68 6.62 -8.03 -7.54
C ARG A 68 5.21 -7.81 -7.05
N LEU A 69 4.24 -8.28 -7.80
CA LEU A 69 2.84 -8.20 -7.37
C LEU A 69 2.57 -9.25 -6.30
N ALA A 70 1.83 -8.85 -5.27
CA ALA A 70 1.30 -9.78 -4.29
C ALA A 70 0.40 -10.81 -4.98
N GLY A 71 0.35 -12.02 -4.40
CA GLY A 71 -0.42 -13.14 -4.95
C GLY A 71 -1.87 -12.82 -5.29
N GLN A 72 -2.51 -13.71 -6.02
CA GLN A 72 -3.90 -13.51 -6.46
C GLN A 72 -4.84 -13.62 -5.25
N GLN A 73 -5.40 -12.51 -4.85
CA GLN A 73 -6.44 -12.38 -3.83
C GLN A 73 -7.64 -11.68 -4.44
N SER A 74 -8.82 -11.98 -3.90
CA SER A 74 -10.00 -11.16 -4.19
C SER A 74 -9.83 -9.74 -3.62
N PRO A 75 -10.54 -8.73 -4.15
CA PRO A 75 -10.51 -7.39 -3.56
C PRO A 75 -10.91 -7.39 -2.09
N PHE A 76 -11.87 -8.23 -1.72
CA PHE A 76 -12.31 -8.42 -0.34
C PHE A 76 -11.16 -8.89 0.56
N GLU A 77 -10.49 -9.98 0.21
CA GLU A 77 -9.35 -10.51 0.99
C GLU A 77 -8.21 -9.49 1.12
N ALA A 78 -7.92 -8.78 0.03
CA ALA A 78 -6.90 -7.74 0.01
C ALA A 78 -7.24 -6.59 0.97
N LEU A 79 -8.51 -6.19 1.04
CA LEU A 79 -8.98 -5.13 1.94
C LEU A 79 -9.10 -5.61 3.38
N VAL A 80 -9.49 -6.87 3.64
CA VAL A 80 -9.43 -7.48 4.99
C VAL A 80 -8.00 -7.36 5.53
N GLU A 81 -7.02 -7.78 4.74
CA GLU A 81 -5.62 -7.70 5.14
C GLU A 81 -5.21 -6.23 5.37
N SER A 82 -5.55 -5.32 4.47
CA SER A 82 -5.24 -3.89 4.60
C SER A 82 -5.80 -3.30 5.90
N ILE A 83 -7.07 -3.59 6.26
CA ILE A 83 -7.69 -3.13 7.51
C ILE A 83 -6.95 -3.67 8.73
N ILE A 84 -6.55 -4.95 8.71
CA ILE A 84 -5.86 -5.57 9.84
C ILE A 84 -4.48 -4.91 10.06
N TYR A 85 -3.76 -4.62 8.97
CA TYR A 85 -2.41 -4.10 9.04
C TYR A 85 -2.31 -2.59 9.33
N GLN A 86 -3.40 -1.82 9.19
CA GLN A 86 -3.41 -0.39 9.53
C GLN A 86 -2.93 -0.13 10.96
N GLN A 87 -2.00 0.82 11.13
CA GLN A 87 -1.51 1.30 12.44
C GLN A 87 -0.87 0.23 13.34
N LEU A 88 -0.46 -0.90 12.78
CA LEU A 88 0.18 -1.97 13.52
C LEU A 88 1.58 -2.28 12.97
N HIS A 89 2.43 -2.76 13.85
CA HIS A 89 3.71 -3.35 13.46
C HIS A 89 3.48 -4.66 12.70
N GLY A 90 4.23 -4.93 11.63
CA GLY A 90 4.02 -6.07 10.75
C GLY A 90 3.86 -7.43 11.46
N LYS A 91 4.66 -7.69 12.51
CA LYS A 91 4.54 -8.94 13.30
C LYS A 91 3.21 -9.03 14.06
N ALA A 92 2.78 -7.94 14.70
CA ALA A 92 1.52 -7.90 15.45
C ALA A 92 0.33 -8.06 14.49
N ALA A 93 0.33 -7.37 13.35
CA ALA A 93 -0.70 -7.50 12.33
C ALA A 93 -0.77 -8.93 11.77
N ALA A 94 0.37 -9.56 11.49
CA ALA A 94 0.44 -10.94 11.02
C ALA A 94 -0.15 -11.94 12.05
N THR A 95 0.11 -11.70 13.34
CA THR A 95 -0.46 -12.54 14.41
C THR A 95 -2.00 -12.41 14.47
N ILE A 96 -2.53 -11.17 14.40
CA ILE A 96 -3.97 -10.92 14.38
C ILE A 96 -4.60 -11.55 13.15
N HIS A 97 -3.98 -11.38 11.99
CA HIS A 97 -4.46 -11.98 10.74
C HIS A 97 -4.51 -13.51 10.83
N ALA A 98 -3.44 -14.14 11.30
CA ALA A 98 -3.41 -15.59 11.48
C ALA A 98 -4.49 -16.09 12.46
N ARG A 99 -4.75 -15.38 13.57
CA ARG A 99 -5.80 -15.70 14.52
C ARG A 99 -7.20 -15.56 13.92
N LEU A 100 -7.42 -14.51 13.10
CA LEU A 100 -8.68 -14.35 12.38
C LEU A 100 -8.92 -15.53 11.45
N LEU A 101 -7.93 -15.91 10.60
CA LEU A 101 -8.08 -17.06 9.72
C LEU A 101 -8.32 -18.36 10.50
N ALA A 102 -7.60 -18.58 11.60
CA ALA A 102 -7.77 -19.75 12.46
C ALA A 102 -9.17 -19.83 13.07
N SER A 103 -9.78 -18.69 13.43
CA SER A 103 -11.13 -18.66 14.01
C SER A 103 -12.24 -19.05 13.02
N PHE A 104 -11.94 -19.13 11.74
CA PHE A 104 -12.86 -19.59 10.68
C PHE A 104 -12.42 -20.90 10.03
N ALA A 105 -11.38 -21.57 10.55
CA ALA A 105 -10.78 -22.73 9.91
C ALA A 105 -11.73 -23.93 9.74
N GLU A 106 -12.67 -24.12 10.67
CA GLU A 106 -13.66 -25.19 10.58
C GLU A 106 -14.65 -24.99 9.41
N ILE A 107 -14.96 -23.72 9.09
CA ILE A 107 -15.92 -23.38 8.03
C ILE A 107 -15.22 -23.23 6.68
N CYS A 108 -14.06 -22.56 6.67
CA CYS A 108 -13.40 -22.14 5.42
C CYS A 108 -12.18 -22.99 5.05
N GLY A 109 -11.75 -23.89 5.94
CA GLY A 109 -10.48 -24.59 5.82
C GLY A 109 -9.28 -23.80 6.35
N ILE A 110 -8.23 -24.49 6.74
CA ILE A 110 -7.04 -23.90 7.40
C ILE A 110 -6.36 -22.90 6.46
N GLY A 111 -6.16 -21.68 6.94
CA GLY A 111 -5.44 -20.64 6.23
C GLY A 111 -6.24 -19.91 5.15
N ASN A 112 -7.48 -20.27 4.91
CA ASN A 112 -8.38 -19.57 4.00
C ASN A 112 -9.03 -18.36 4.67
N HIS A 113 -9.36 -17.36 3.87
CA HIS A 113 -10.13 -16.21 4.34
C HIS A 113 -11.60 -16.60 4.56
N PRO A 114 -12.28 -16.01 5.57
CA PRO A 114 -13.72 -16.10 5.68
C PRO A 114 -14.36 -15.39 4.47
N GLU A 115 -15.49 -15.90 4.03
CA GLU A 115 -16.35 -15.21 3.07
C GLU A 115 -17.03 -13.98 3.73
N PRO A 116 -17.49 -13.00 2.95
CA PRO A 116 -18.16 -11.82 3.49
C PRO A 116 -19.28 -12.15 4.48
N GLN A 117 -20.13 -13.12 4.16
CA GLN A 117 -21.25 -13.53 5.02
C GLN A 117 -20.76 -14.05 6.37
N HIS A 118 -19.67 -14.81 6.42
CA HIS A 118 -19.11 -15.32 7.68
C HIS A 118 -18.69 -14.19 8.63
N LEU A 119 -18.17 -13.06 8.10
CA LEU A 119 -17.81 -11.88 8.91
C LEU A 119 -19.04 -11.12 9.44
N LEU A 120 -20.17 -11.19 8.73
CA LEU A 120 -21.42 -10.58 9.20
C LEU A 120 -22.07 -11.43 10.30
N ASP A 121 -22.05 -12.74 10.15
CA ASP A 121 -22.75 -13.67 11.06
C ASP A 121 -21.94 -13.97 12.33
N CYS A 122 -20.61 -13.83 12.33
CA CYS A 122 -19.80 -14.16 13.47
C CYS A 122 -20.05 -13.23 14.67
N PRO A 123 -19.99 -13.74 15.91
CA PRO A 123 -20.09 -12.92 17.12
C PRO A 123 -18.96 -11.88 17.21
N ASN A 124 -19.23 -10.73 17.85
CA ASN A 124 -18.19 -9.72 18.09
C ASN A 124 -17.03 -10.25 18.93
N GLU A 125 -17.33 -11.17 19.82
CA GLU A 125 -16.38 -11.83 20.73
C GLU A 125 -15.32 -12.61 19.93
N GLN A 126 -15.72 -13.25 18.83
CA GLN A 126 -14.79 -13.98 17.95
C GLN A 126 -13.77 -13.04 17.31
N LEU A 127 -14.21 -11.89 16.77
CA LEU A 127 -13.32 -10.88 16.19
C LEU A 127 -12.39 -10.26 17.25
N ARG A 128 -12.91 -10.02 18.46
CA ARG A 128 -12.11 -9.51 19.60
C ARG A 128 -11.09 -10.53 20.08
N ALA A 129 -11.44 -11.82 20.16
CA ALA A 129 -10.53 -12.90 20.51
C ALA A 129 -9.38 -13.05 19.50
N ALA A 130 -9.62 -12.77 18.23
CA ALA A 130 -8.57 -12.69 17.22
C ALA A 130 -7.62 -11.48 17.43
N GLY A 131 -8.00 -10.50 18.27
CA GLY A 131 -7.20 -9.31 18.57
C GLY A 131 -7.59 -8.06 17.76
N LEU A 132 -8.75 -8.07 17.14
CA LEU A 132 -9.26 -6.90 16.40
C LEU A 132 -9.81 -5.85 17.37
N SER A 133 -9.47 -4.58 17.11
CA SER A 133 -10.09 -3.45 17.80
C SER A 133 -11.55 -3.28 17.33
N HIS A 134 -12.37 -2.63 18.16
CA HIS A 134 -13.76 -2.34 17.80
C HIS A 134 -13.89 -1.66 16.42
N ASN A 135 -13.06 -0.65 16.15
CA ASN A 135 -13.10 0.05 14.87
C ASN A 135 -12.73 -0.86 13.68
N LYS A 136 -11.75 -1.76 13.84
CA LYS A 136 -11.41 -2.74 12.82
C LYS A 136 -12.51 -3.76 12.59
N SER A 137 -13.16 -4.22 13.65
CA SER A 137 -14.32 -5.11 13.53
C SER A 137 -15.46 -4.45 12.76
N LEU A 138 -15.77 -3.17 13.05
CA LEU A 138 -16.75 -2.41 12.29
C LEU A 138 -16.36 -2.23 10.82
N ALA A 139 -15.09 -1.96 10.55
CA ALA A 139 -14.59 -1.81 9.17
C ALA A 139 -14.68 -3.14 8.39
N LEU A 140 -14.36 -4.27 9.01
CA LEU A 140 -14.48 -5.58 8.38
C LEU A 140 -15.93 -5.95 8.07
N ARG A 141 -16.87 -5.63 8.96
CA ARG A 141 -18.31 -5.85 8.71
C ARG A 141 -18.85 -4.95 7.60
N ASP A 142 -18.46 -3.67 7.59
CA ASP A 142 -18.83 -2.75 6.52
C ASP A 142 -18.27 -3.20 5.17
N LEU A 143 -16.99 -3.64 5.14
CA LEU A 143 -16.39 -4.26 3.96
C LEU A 143 -17.17 -5.49 3.49
N ALA A 144 -17.57 -6.36 4.42
CA ALA A 144 -18.34 -7.56 4.09
C ALA A 144 -19.70 -7.21 3.48
N ALA A 145 -20.46 -6.30 4.12
CA ALA A 145 -21.74 -5.83 3.60
C ALA A 145 -21.61 -5.22 2.20
N LYS A 146 -20.63 -4.35 1.99
CA LYS A 146 -20.36 -3.69 0.71
C LYS A 146 -19.81 -4.62 -0.38
N THR A 147 -19.27 -5.77 0.02
CA THR A 147 -18.89 -6.82 -0.93
C THR A 147 -20.12 -7.57 -1.42
N LEU A 148 -21.08 -7.86 -0.53
CA LEU A 148 -22.31 -8.56 -0.88
C LEU A 148 -23.27 -7.71 -1.72
N ASP A 149 -23.35 -6.41 -1.46
CA ASP A 149 -24.21 -5.48 -2.23
C ASP A 149 -23.56 -5.04 -3.57
N GLY A 150 -22.28 -5.41 -3.82
CA GLY A 150 -21.57 -5.12 -5.06
C GLY A 150 -20.90 -3.74 -5.10
N THR A 151 -20.94 -2.96 -4.01
CA THR A 151 -20.19 -1.70 -3.88
C THR A 151 -18.69 -1.96 -4.00
N VAL A 152 -18.18 -3.01 -3.34
CA VAL A 152 -16.82 -3.52 -3.57
C VAL A 152 -16.84 -4.40 -4.83
N PRO A 153 -16.19 -3.97 -5.92
CA PRO A 153 -16.27 -4.67 -7.19
C PRO A 153 -15.52 -6.00 -7.15
N THR A 154 -15.97 -6.95 -7.95
CA THR A 154 -15.22 -8.20 -8.17
C THR A 154 -13.91 -7.93 -8.92
N MET A 155 -12.95 -8.86 -8.86
CA MET A 155 -11.70 -8.73 -9.61
C MET A 155 -11.93 -8.63 -11.13
N ALA A 156 -12.95 -9.31 -11.66
CA ALA A 156 -13.30 -9.24 -13.07
C ALA A 156 -13.78 -7.83 -13.48
N ARG A 157 -14.52 -7.15 -12.60
CA ARG A 157 -14.96 -5.76 -12.81
C ARG A 157 -13.80 -4.79 -12.65
N ILE A 158 -12.98 -4.90 -11.60
CA ILE A 158 -11.82 -4.05 -11.34
C ILE A 158 -10.85 -4.00 -12.52
N ARG A 159 -10.64 -5.11 -13.22
CA ARG A 159 -9.75 -5.16 -14.40
C ARG A 159 -10.19 -4.24 -15.54
N ARG A 160 -11.48 -3.87 -15.58
CA ARG A 160 -12.09 -3.03 -16.63
C ARG A 160 -12.33 -1.59 -16.19
N MET A 161 -12.17 -1.31 -14.89
CA MET A 161 -12.40 0.02 -14.31
C MET A 161 -11.19 0.90 -14.44
N SER A 162 -11.41 2.21 -14.49
CA SER A 162 -10.37 3.22 -14.30
C SER A 162 -9.85 3.20 -12.85
N ASP A 163 -8.68 3.79 -12.61
CA ASP A 163 -8.13 3.90 -11.27
C ASP A 163 -9.00 4.81 -10.39
N GLU A 164 -9.58 5.86 -10.98
CA GLU A 164 -10.50 6.79 -10.35
C GLU A 164 -11.78 6.10 -9.89
N ASP A 165 -12.41 5.30 -10.75
CA ASP A 165 -13.62 4.53 -10.40
C ASP A 165 -13.35 3.53 -9.28
N ILE A 166 -12.18 2.86 -9.30
CA ILE A 166 -11.80 1.93 -8.24
C ILE A 166 -11.64 2.68 -6.90
N ILE A 167 -11.01 3.85 -6.93
CA ILE A 167 -10.85 4.70 -5.74
C ILE A 167 -12.22 5.11 -5.20
N GLU A 168 -13.13 5.58 -6.06
CA GLU A 168 -14.48 5.99 -5.68
C GLU A 168 -15.26 4.85 -5.01
N HIS A 169 -15.25 3.66 -5.59
CA HIS A 169 -15.94 2.51 -5.04
C HIS A 169 -15.34 2.04 -3.71
N LEU A 170 -14.03 1.86 -3.64
CA LEU A 170 -13.39 1.26 -2.47
C LEU A 170 -13.29 2.23 -1.28
N THR A 171 -13.24 3.54 -1.50
CA THR A 171 -13.24 4.52 -0.41
C THR A 171 -14.58 4.68 0.29
N GLN A 172 -15.66 4.10 -0.23
CA GLN A 172 -16.92 3.98 0.48
C GLN A 172 -16.84 3.03 1.67
N VAL A 173 -15.89 2.10 1.68
CA VAL A 173 -15.69 1.17 2.80
C VAL A 173 -15.10 1.90 4.00
N ARG A 174 -15.71 1.70 5.18
CA ARG A 174 -15.26 2.30 6.43
C ARG A 174 -13.78 2.00 6.68
N GLY A 175 -12.99 3.05 6.92
CA GLY A 175 -11.57 2.95 7.22
C GLY A 175 -10.66 2.70 6.00
N ILE A 176 -11.22 2.65 4.80
CA ILE A 176 -10.46 2.60 3.55
C ILE A 176 -10.39 4.00 2.95
N GLY A 177 -9.20 4.61 2.98
CA GLY A 177 -8.94 5.90 2.35
C GLY A 177 -8.28 5.75 0.98
N LYS A 178 -8.22 6.85 0.22
CA LYS A 178 -7.60 6.93 -1.10
C LYS A 178 -6.19 6.30 -1.11
N TRP A 179 -5.37 6.62 -0.12
CA TRP A 179 -4.02 6.07 -0.01
C TRP A 179 -3.99 4.53 0.07
N THR A 180 -4.91 3.91 0.83
CA THR A 180 -5.00 2.44 0.91
C THR A 180 -5.33 1.83 -0.45
N VAL A 181 -6.22 2.48 -1.22
CA VAL A 181 -6.58 2.03 -2.56
C VAL A 181 -5.41 2.23 -3.53
N GLU A 182 -4.69 3.35 -3.46
CA GLU A 182 -3.48 3.60 -4.27
C GLU A 182 -2.42 2.52 -4.03
N MET A 183 -2.21 2.08 -2.77
CA MET A 183 -1.31 0.96 -2.46
C MET A 183 -1.78 -0.36 -3.08
N MET A 184 -3.09 -0.62 -3.07
CA MET A 184 -3.66 -1.79 -3.74
C MET A 184 -3.46 -1.72 -5.25
N LEU A 185 -3.70 -0.56 -5.87
CA LEU A 185 -3.51 -0.33 -7.31
C LEU A 185 -2.06 -0.62 -7.73
N ILE A 186 -1.08 -0.10 -6.98
CA ILE A 186 0.35 -0.27 -7.28
C ILE A 186 0.79 -1.71 -7.03
N PHE A 187 0.64 -2.21 -5.79
CA PHE A 187 1.32 -3.42 -5.33
C PHE A 187 0.55 -4.72 -5.55
N ARG A 188 -0.77 -4.63 -5.79
CA ARG A 188 -1.59 -5.82 -6.05
C ARG A 188 -2.14 -5.89 -7.47
N LEU A 189 -2.54 -4.75 -8.04
CA LEU A 189 -3.06 -4.71 -9.40
C LEU A 189 -1.98 -4.42 -10.44
N GLY A 190 -0.86 -3.82 -10.04
CA GLY A 190 0.24 -3.46 -10.94
C GLY A 190 -0.11 -2.32 -11.88
N ARG A 191 -0.98 -1.40 -11.46
CA ARG A 191 -1.31 -0.23 -12.26
C ARG A 191 -0.07 0.65 -12.46
N PRO A 192 0.28 1.03 -13.70
CA PRO A 192 1.57 1.69 -14.00
C PRO A 192 1.62 3.17 -13.60
N ASN A 193 0.47 3.86 -13.54
CA ASN A 193 0.41 5.32 -13.47
C ASN A 193 -0.27 5.86 -12.21
N VAL A 194 -0.11 5.21 -11.09
CA VAL A 194 -0.64 5.68 -9.80
C VAL A 194 0.37 6.58 -9.09
N LEU A 195 -0.08 7.75 -8.63
CA LEU A 195 0.76 8.73 -7.94
C LEU A 195 0.24 9.00 -6.52
N PRO A 196 0.76 8.31 -5.49
CA PRO A 196 0.33 8.50 -4.11
C PRO A 196 0.99 9.73 -3.47
N VAL A 197 0.51 10.93 -3.82
CA VAL A 197 1.09 12.21 -3.39
C VAL A 197 1.06 12.43 -1.89
N SER A 198 0.12 11.81 -1.18
CA SER A 198 -0.01 11.88 0.28
C SER A 198 0.91 10.90 1.02
N ASP A 199 1.51 9.95 0.30
CA ASP A 199 2.36 8.94 0.91
C ASP A 199 3.65 9.53 1.49
N TYR A 200 3.91 9.22 2.77
CA TYR A 200 5.09 9.73 3.47
C TYR A 200 6.41 9.31 2.80
N GLY A 201 6.52 8.06 2.35
CA GLY A 201 7.72 7.53 1.71
C GLY A 201 7.99 8.19 0.37
N VAL A 202 6.94 8.42 -0.42
CA VAL A 202 7.03 9.15 -1.69
C VAL A 202 7.44 10.60 -1.45
N ARG A 203 6.80 11.30 -0.49
CA ARG A 203 7.14 12.68 -0.13
C ARG A 203 8.57 12.82 0.38
N LYS A 204 9.00 11.91 1.26
CA LYS A 204 10.38 11.88 1.78
C LYS A 204 11.39 11.53 0.70
N GLY A 205 11.14 10.49 -0.10
CA GLY A 205 12.01 10.09 -1.20
C GLY A 205 12.17 11.19 -2.24
N PHE A 206 11.09 11.92 -2.52
CA PHE A 206 11.12 13.09 -3.37
C PHE A 206 12.02 14.19 -2.75
N ALA A 207 11.87 14.49 -1.46
CA ALA A 207 12.69 15.50 -0.79
C ALA A 207 14.19 15.11 -0.81
N LEU A 208 14.52 13.84 -0.61
CA LEU A 208 15.89 13.31 -0.72
C LEU A 208 16.44 13.46 -2.14
N THR A 209 15.62 13.25 -3.16
CA THR A 209 16.06 13.23 -4.57
C THR A 209 16.11 14.62 -5.18
N TYR A 210 15.15 15.49 -4.84
CA TYR A 210 14.94 16.77 -5.56
C TYR A 210 15.15 18.01 -4.72
N LEU A 211 14.91 17.96 -3.39
CA LEU A 211 14.90 19.12 -2.51
C LEU A 211 16.13 19.23 -1.61
N GLY A 212 17.09 18.29 -1.73
CA GLY A 212 18.35 18.34 -0.98
C GLY A 212 18.23 17.91 0.49
N LEU A 213 17.16 17.22 0.88
CA LEU A 213 17.07 16.61 2.21
C LEU A 213 18.25 15.67 2.44
N LYS A 214 18.98 15.83 3.56
CA LYS A 214 20.12 14.99 3.89
C LYS A 214 19.68 13.69 4.58
N PRO A 215 20.34 12.54 4.30
CA PRO A 215 19.99 11.25 4.92
C PRO A 215 19.99 11.27 6.45
N THR A 216 20.90 12.03 7.07
CA THR A 216 21.06 12.14 8.52
C THR A 216 20.17 13.21 9.16
N GLN A 217 19.45 13.98 8.37
CA GLN A 217 18.61 15.08 8.85
C GLN A 217 17.32 14.54 9.48
N LYS A 218 16.99 15.04 10.69
CA LYS A 218 15.68 14.76 11.30
C LYS A 218 14.58 15.33 10.40
N VAL A 219 13.68 14.48 9.95
CA VAL A 219 12.60 14.88 9.05
C VAL A 219 11.47 15.52 9.84
N THR A 220 11.12 16.74 9.47
CA THR A 220 9.96 17.49 9.94
C THR A 220 8.96 17.65 8.80
N PRO A 221 7.66 17.92 9.06
CA PRO A 221 6.64 18.00 8.01
C PRO A 221 6.94 19.04 6.90
N ASP A 222 7.61 20.13 7.25
CA ASP A 222 8.03 21.21 6.33
C ASP A 222 9.15 20.83 5.39
N LEU A 223 9.93 19.81 5.74
CA LEU A 223 11.01 19.26 4.89
C LEU A 223 10.50 18.23 3.88
N LEU A 224 9.28 17.76 4.04
CA LEU A 224 8.67 16.84 3.08
C LEU A 224 8.19 17.59 1.84
N ALA A 225 8.29 16.95 0.68
CA ALA A 225 7.72 17.50 -0.54
C ALA A 225 6.22 17.77 -0.39
N THR A 226 5.75 18.90 -0.93
CA THR A 226 4.32 19.19 -1.05
C THR A 226 3.70 18.35 -2.17
N HIS A 227 2.38 18.17 -2.11
CA HIS A 227 1.64 17.45 -3.18
C HIS A 227 1.86 18.14 -4.53
N GLU A 228 1.76 19.47 -4.57
CA GLU A 228 1.95 20.27 -5.79
C GLU A 228 3.35 20.08 -6.41
N GLN A 229 4.40 20.04 -5.59
CA GLN A 229 5.76 19.79 -6.07
C GLN A 229 5.88 18.42 -6.74
N ILE A 230 5.27 17.40 -6.15
CA ILE A 230 5.27 16.04 -6.68
C ILE A 230 4.45 15.98 -7.97
N GLU A 231 3.22 16.50 -7.97
CA GLU A 231 2.33 16.52 -9.15
C GLU A 231 2.96 17.25 -10.34
N LYS A 232 3.57 18.42 -10.09
CA LYS A 232 4.29 19.16 -11.12
C LYS A 232 5.42 18.33 -11.75
N ARG A 233 6.17 17.60 -10.94
CA ARG A 233 7.26 16.75 -11.42
C ARG A 233 6.76 15.50 -12.10
N ALA A 234 5.71 14.89 -11.60
CA ALA A 234 5.12 13.65 -12.07
C ALA A 234 4.56 13.75 -13.51
N LYS A 235 4.35 14.95 -14.03
CA LYS A 235 4.07 15.17 -15.46
C LYS A 235 5.13 14.57 -16.38
N LYS A 236 6.39 14.45 -15.88
CA LYS A 236 7.49 13.79 -16.59
C LYS A 236 7.54 12.27 -16.36
N TRP A 237 6.82 11.78 -15.38
CA TRP A 237 6.84 10.36 -15.01
C TRP A 237 5.71 9.57 -15.67
N ALA A 238 4.64 10.25 -16.08
CA ALA A 238 3.53 9.60 -16.78
C ALA A 238 4.01 8.96 -18.09
N PRO A 239 3.53 7.72 -18.36
CA PRO A 239 2.53 6.92 -17.66
C PRO A 239 3.11 5.96 -16.59
N TRP A 240 4.29 6.21 -16.04
CA TRP A 240 5.04 5.33 -15.15
C TRP A 240 5.14 5.83 -13.70
N CYS A 241 4.13 6.57 -13.21
CA CYS A 241 4.16 7.16 -11.88
C CYS A 241 4.34 6.13 -10.75
N SER A 242 3.79 4.91 -10.90
CA SER A 242 3.98 3.84 -9.92
C SER A 242 5.43 3.37 -9.81
N VAL A 243 6.12 3.28 -10.95
CA VAL A 243 7.54 2.92 -10.99
C VAL A 243 8.40 4.03 -10.38
N ALA A 244 8.10 5.29 -10.72
CA ALA A 244 8.77 6.44 -10.10
C ALA A 244 8.56 6.48 -8.58
N SER A 245 7.33 6.24 -8.11
CA SER A 245 6.99 6.17 -6.68
C SER A 245 7.77 5.04 -5.97
N TRP A 246 7.94 3.90 -6.62
CA TRP A 246 8.78 2.82 -6.09
C TRP A 246 10.24 3.27 -5.91
N TYR A 247 10.80 4.02 -6.84
CA TYR A 247 12.15 4.57 -6.68
C TYR A 247 12.22 5.64 -5.58
N MET A 248 11.13 6.35 -5.26
CA MET A 248 11.10 7.24 -4.08
C MET A 248 11.25 6.41 -2.78
N TYR A 249 10.63 5.24 -2.67
CA TYR A 249 10.89 4.34 -1.55
C TYR A 249 12.34 3.86 -1.52
N ARG A 250 12.94 3.57 -2.68
CA ARG A 250 14.37 3.20 -2.75
C ARG A 250 15.29 4.33 -2.29
N ALA A 251 14.96 5.58 -2.58
CA ALA A 251 15.71 6.73 -2.05
C ALA A 251 15.71 6.74 -0.51
N CYS A 252 14.57 6.40 0.11
CA CYS A 252 14.47 6.28 1.56
C CYS A 252 15.33 5.13 2.12
N ASP A 253 15.34 3.97 1.45
CA ASP A 253 16.15 2.82 1.86
C ASP A 253 17.65 3.11 1.73
N LEU A 254 18.07 3.72 0.63
CA LEU A 254 19.47 4.15 0.43
C LEU A 254 19.90 5.16 1.50
N ALA A 255 19.03 6.11 1.86
CA ALA A 255 19.29 7.07 2.91
C ALA A 255 19.41 6.42 4.30
N ALA A 256 18.76 5.29 4.51
CA ALA A 256 18.84 4.48 5.73
C ALA A 256 20.00 3.47 5.72
N GLY A 257 20.89 3.50 4.71
CA GLY A 257 22.02 2.57 4.56
C GLY A 257 21.61 1.12 4.25
N LYS A 258 20.37 0.90 3.78
CA LYS A 258 19.90 -0.45 3.42
C LYS A 258 20.36 -0.78 2.01
N THR A 259 21.06 -1.91 1.86
CA THR A 259 21.32 -2.49 0.55
C THR A 259 20.04 -3.01 -0.07
N VAL A 260 19.82 -2.70 -1.35
CA VAL A 260 18.71 -3.26 -2.12
C VAL A 260 19.02 -4.74 -2.32
N GLN A 261 18.43 -5.60 -1.51
CA GLN A 261 18.42 -7.03 -1.83
C GLN A 261 17.34 -7.27 -2.90
N PRO A 262 17.65 -8.01 -3.96
CA PRO A 262 16.61 -8.52 -4.86
C PRO A 262 15.70 -9.42 -4.03
N VAL A 263 14.40 -9.13 -4.08
CA VAL A 263 13.35 -9.93 -3.42
C VAL A 263 12.98 -11.10 -4.32
#